data_36ef4a69d16d9cce8a8389845738b629
#
_entry.id   36ef4a69d16d9cce8a8389845738b629
#
_cell.length_a   1.000
_cell.length_b   1.000
_cell.length_c   1.000
_cell.angle_alpha   90.00
_cell.angle_beta   90.00
_cell.angle_gamma   90.00
#
_symmetry.space_group_name_H-M   'P 1'
#
loop_
_entity.id
_entity.type
_entity.pdbx_description
1 polymer ?
#
loop_
_entity_poly.entity_id
_entity_poly.type
_entity_poly.pdbx_seq_one_letter_code
_entity_poly.pdbx_strand_id
1 'polypeptide(L)'
;MVLWDGSCMVHEIFSLEKITKLKHRHPLAKVIAHPECEEPVLAIADFIGSTTGLLKYTINDSCNEFIVVTETGIIHQMQKDSPHKTFIPAPPDNLCACNDCPHMKRNTLEKLYNCMLYELPEINIAEPTISQARKSIQRMLDISAAAGL
;
A
#
# COMPACT_ATOMS: atom_id res chain seq x y z
N MET A 1 -16.68 18.37 5.65
CA MET A 1 -16.09 17.40 4.71
C MET A 1 -16.91 16.13 4.78
N VAL A 2 -17.30 15.55 3.66
CA VAL A 2 -17.98 14.26 3.61
C VAL A 2 -16.93 13.24 3.17
N LEU A 3 -16.68 12.23 3.98
CA LEU A 3 -15.76 11.14 3.66
C LEU A 3 -16.54 9.99 3.03
N TRP A 4 -15.96 9.35 2.03
CA TRP A 4 -16.45 8.07 1.52
C TRP A 4 -16.10 6.99 2.53
N ASP A 5 -17.10 6.19 2.93
CA ASP A 5 -16.91 5.04 3.81
C ASP A 5 -16.45 3.83 2.97
N GLY A 6 -15.24 3.89 2.52
CA GLY A 6 -14.61 2.88 1.69
C GLY A 6 -13.26 2.48 2.25
N SER A 7 -12.90 1.21 2.06
CA SER A 7 -11.67 0.62 2.56
C SER A 7 -10.93 -0.16 1.46
N CYS A 8 -9.66 -0.40 1.68
CA CYS A 8 -8.87 -1.25 0.81
C CYS A 8 -8.90 -2.69 1.29
N MET A 9 -9.51 -3.60 0.51
CA MET A 9 -9.61 -5.02 0.85
C MET A 9 -8.27 -5.67 1.24
N VAL A 10 -7.14 -5.19 0.69
CA VAL A 10 -5.81 -5.72 1.01
C VAL A 10 -5.44 -5.39 2.45
N HIS A 11 -5.81 -4.22 2.95
CA HIS A 11 -5.46 -3.76 4.28
C HIS A 11 -6.45 -4.25 5.36
N GLU A 12 -7.70 -4.55 4.97
CA GLU A 12 -8.72 -5.10 5.88
C GLU A 12 -8.48 -6.57 6.26
N ILE A 13 -7.86 -7.35 5.37
CA ILE A 13 -7.71 -8.80 5.59
C ILE A 13 -6.48 -9.19 6.41
N PHE A 14 -5.75 -8.27 7.01
CA PHE A 14 -4.63 -8.60 7.88
C PHE A 14 -5.09 -9.17 9.22
N SER A 15 -4.48 -10.28 9.61
CA SER A 15 -4.79 -10.96 10.87
C SER A 15 -3.91 -10.46 12.01
N LEU A 16 -4.50 -9.76 12.96
CA LEU A 16 -3.82 -9.36 14.20
C LEU A 16 -3.19 -10.56 14.91
N GLU A 17 -3.94 -11.68 15.02
CA GLU A 17 -3.46 -12.90 15.67
C GLU A 17 -2.21 -13.46 15.00
N LYS A 18 -2.23 -13.57 13.66
CA LYS A 18 -1.10 -14.10 12.90
C LYS A 18 0.11 -13.16 12.93
N ILE A 19 -0.12 -11.84 12.87
CA ILE A 19 0.94 -10.83 13.00
C ILE A 19 1.58 -10.92 14.40
N THR A 20 0.79 -11.03 15.44
CA THR A 20 1.28 -11.20 16.81
C THR A 20 2.12 -12.47 16.97
N LYS A 21 1.65 -13.61 16.42
CA LYS A 21 2.42 -14.84 16.39
C LYS A 21 3.73 -14.70 15.59
N LEU A 22 3.70 -13.93 14.51
CA LEU A 22 4.89 -13.65 13.71
C LEU A 22 5.89 -12.77 14.50
N LYS A 23 5.40 -11.74 15.18
CA LYS A 23 6.21 -10.88 16.07
C LYS A 23 6.86 -11.68 17.21
N HIS A 24 6.16 -12.66 17.78
CA HIS A 24 6.76 -13.57 18.78
C HIS A 24 7.92 -14.41 18.24
N ARG A 25 7.84 -14.82 16.96
CA ARG A 25 8.93 -15.56 16.29
C ARG A 25 10.09 -14.66 15.87
N HIS A 26 9.80 -13.38 15.66
CA HIS A 26 10.74 -12.34 15.24
C HIS A 26 10.71 -11.16 16.23
N PRO A 27 11.17 -11.36 17.48
CA PRO A 27 10.97 -10.37 18.55
C PRO A 27 11.68 -9.03 18.30
N LEU A 28 12.72 -9.03 17.49
CA LEU A 28 13.48 -7.83 17.12
C LEU A 28 12.91 -7.11 15.89
N ALA A 29 12.02 -7.76 15.12
CA ALA A 29 11.45 -7.17 13.93
C ALA A 29 10.50 -6.03 14.29
N LYS A 30 10.59 -4.90 13.60
CA LYS A 30 9.62 -3.81 13.70
C LYS A 30 8.41 -4.09 12.82
N VAL A 31 7.22 -3.84 13.36
CA VAL A 31 5.96 -3.91 12.61
C VAL A 31 5.72 -2.55 11.95
N ILE A 32 5.63 -2.53 10.62
CA ILE A 32 5.35 -1.31 9.85
C ILE A 32 4.07 -1.50 9.04
N ALA A 33 3.11 -0.56 9.18
CA ALA A 33 1.75 -0.74 8.66
C ALA A 33 1.28 0.45 7.82
N HIS A 34 0.45 0.14 6.81
CA HIS A 34 -0.26 1.15 6.04
C HIS A 34 -1.42 1.71 6.87
N PRO A 35 -1.73 3.03 6.82
CA PRO A 35 -2.78 3.65 7.64
C PRO A 35 -4.20 3.17 7.33
N GLU A 36 -4.42 2.48 6.20
CA GLU A 36 -5.71 1.85 5.88
C GLU A 36 -5.92 0.48 6.56
N CYS A 37 -4.93 -0.03 7.30
CA CYS A 37 -5.13 -1.23 8.11
C CYS A 37 -6.12 -0.95 9.26
N GLU A 38 -6.77 -2.01 9.73
CA GLU A 38 -7.70 -1.91 10.87
C GLU A 38 -6.99 -1.43 12.14
N GLU A 39 -7.71 -0.68 12.98
CA GLU A 39 -7.20 -0.08 14.21
C GLU A 39 -6.44 -1.06 15.12
N PRO A 40 -6.90 -2.32 15.35
CA PRO A 40 -6.16 -3.28 16.17
C PRO A 40 -4.77 -3.62 15.61
N VAL A 41 -4.62 -3.62 14.30
CA VAL A 41 -3.33 -3.84 13.62
C VAL A 41 -2.44 -2.61 13.73
N LEU A 42 -3.02 -1.42 13.56
CA LEU A 42 -2.30 -0.16 13.71
C LEU A 42 -1.79 0.03 15.14
N ALA A 43 -2.56 -0.42 16.15
CA ALA A 43 -2.18 -0.30 17.55
C ALA A 43 -0.90 -1.06 17.94
N ILE A 44 -0.51 -2.09 17.16
CA ILE A 44 0.73 -2.87 17.38
C ILE A 44 1.87 -2.48 16.43
N ALA A 45 1.65 -1.51 15.56
CA ALA A 45 2.66 -1.05 14.61
C ALA A 45 3.69 -0.12 15.27
N ASP A 46 4.97 -0.37 15.00
CA ASP A 46 6.07 0.51 15.41
C ASP A 46 6.13 1.78 14.51
N PHE A 47 5.63 1.68 13.28
CA PHE A 47 5.54 2.80 12.36
C PHE A 47 4.32 2.65 11.44
N ILE A 48 3.59 3.76 11.22
CA ILE A 48 2.44 3.84 10.32
C ILE A 48 2.72 4.89 9.26
N GLY A 49 2.55 4.55 7.98
CA GLY A 49 2.80 5.49 6.91
C GLY A 49 2.36 4.98 5.53
N SER A 50 2.30 5.89 4.57
CA SER A 50 2.09 5.52 3.16
C SER A 50 3.18 4.57 2.67
N THR A 51 2.97 3.88 1.55
CA THR A 51 3.99 3.00 0.94
C THR A 51 5.35 3.67 0.79
N THR A 52 5.37 4.93 0.34
CA THR A 52 6.62 5.72 0.27
C THR A 52 7.18 6.03 1.66
N GLY A 53 6.32 6.31 2.64
CA GLY A 53 6.71 6.53 4.03
C GLY A 53 7.34 5.29 4.65
N LEU A 54 6.72 4.11 4.44
CA LEU A 54 7.25 2.83 4.89
C LEU A 54 8.63 2.54 4.28
N LEU A 55 8.79 2.75 2.96
CA LEU A 55 10.06 2.57 2.27
C LEU A 55 11.16 3.47 2.87
N LYS A 56 10.88 4.76 3.01
CA LYS A 56 11.83 5.73 3.60
C LYS A 56 12.17 5.37 5.06
N TYR A 57 11.18 4.93 5.83
CA TYR A 57 11.38 4.50 7.20
C TYR A 57 12.37 3.32 7.27
N THR A 58 12.17 2.30 6.44
CA THR A 58 13.05 1.12 6.44
C THR A 58 14.49 1.43 6.01
N ILE A 59 14.70 2.43 5.15
CA ILE A 59 16.05 2.88 4.74
C ILE A 59 16.76 3.56 5.91
N ASN A 60 16.05 4.43 6.64
CA ASN A 60 16.66 5.30 7.67
C ASN A 60 16.75 4.66 9.06
N ASP A 61 15.92 3.65 9.34
CA ASP A 61 15.91 3.00 10.65
C ASP A 61 17.07 2.00 10.79
N SER A 62 17.61 1.89 11.99
CA SER A 62 18.72 0.98 12.29
C SER A 62 18.31 -0.49 12.42
N CYS A 63 17.01 -0.79 12.49
CA CYS A 63 16.49 -2.15 12.55
C CYS A 63 16.79 -2.89 11.24
N ASN A 64 17.14 -4.17 11.36
CA ASN A 64 17.46 -5.02 10.21
C ASN A 64 16.33 -5.98 9.82
N GLU A 65 15.24 -6.01 10.58
CA GLU A 65 14.14 -6.93 10.34
C GLU A 65 12.80 -6.20 10.48
N PHE A 66 11.93 -6.35 9.47
CA PHE A 66 10.63 -5.66 9.43
C PHE A 66 9.51 -6.63 9.06
N ILE A 67 8.42 -6.59 9.82
CA ILE A 67 7.14 -7.21 9.44
C ILE A 67 6.34 -6.15 8.68
N VAL A 68 6.10 -6.40 7.40
CA VAL A 68 5.52 -5.44 6.47
C VAL A 68 4.03 -5.69 6.31
N VAL A 69 3.21 -4.76 6.84
CA VAL A 69 1.74 -4.86 6.85
C VAL A 69 1.17 -3.92 5.80
N THR A 70 1.38 -4.28 4.54
CA THR A 70 0.82 -3.65 3.34
C THR A 70 0.91 -4.61 2.15
N GLU A 71 0.51 -4.19 0.97
CA GLU A 71 0.62 -4.99 -0.26
C GLU A 71 2.07 -5.43 -0.50
N THR A 72 2.26 -6.72 -0.80
CA THR A 72 3.59 -7.35 -0.79
C THR A 72 4.53 -6.88 -1.89
N GLY A 73 4.02 -6.28 -2.95
CA GLY A 73 4.84 -5.78 -4.07
C GLY A 73 5.88 -4.74 -3.66
N ILE A 74 5.63 -3.98 -2.58
CA ILE A 74 6.59 -2.99 -2.06
C ILE A 74 7.87 -3.65 -1.50
N ILE A 75 7.79 -4.90 -1.05
CA ILE A 75 8.93 -5.63 -0.48
C ILE A 75 10.07 -5.75 -1.50
N HIS A 76 9.75 -5.92 -2.78
CA HIS A 76 10.77 -5.94 -3.83
C HIS A 76 11.61 -4.65 -3.83
N GLN A 77 10.96 -3.49 -3.74
CA GLN A 77 11.66 -2.21 -3.69
C GLN A 77 12.44 -2.04 -2.37
N MET A 78 11.85 -2.46 -1.25
CA MET A 78 12.53 -2.43 0.06
C MET A 78 13.82 -3.26 0.05
N GLN A 79 13.77 -4.47 -0.53
CA GLN A 79 14.94 -5.34 -0.66
C GLN A 79 16.00 -4.76 -1.59
N LYS A 80 15.58 -4.09 -2.68
CA LYS A 80 16.50 -3.42 -3.61
C LYS A 80 17.24 -2.27 -2.95
N ASP A 81 16.54 -1.45 -2.15
CA ASP A 81 17.11 -0.26 -1.52
C ASP A 81 17.86 -0.59 -0.22
N SER A 82 17.52 -1.70 0.43
CA SER A 82 18.14 -2.17 1.67
C SER A 82 18.41 -3.70 1.63
N PRO A 83 19.33 -4.17 0.78
CA PRO A 83 19.54 -5.61 0.53
C PRO A 83 20.07 -6.39 1.74
N HIS A 84 20.58 -5.69 2.75
CA HIS A 84 21.09 -6.27 4.00
C HIS A 84 19.99 -6.48 5.05
N LYS A 85 18.76 -5.98 4.80
CA LYS A 85 17.63 -6.08 5.73
C LYS A 85 16.66 -7.20 5.33
N THR A 86 15.96 -7.72 6.32
CA THR A 86 14.95 -8.77 6.14
C THR A 86 13.55 -8.16 6.18
N PHE A 87 12.75 -8.44 5.18
CA PHE A 87 11.36 -7.98 5.07
C PHE A 87 10.43 -9.18 5.04
N ILE A 88 9.57 -9.28 6.04
CA ILE A 88 8.65 -10.39 6.25
C ILE A 88 7.24 -9.91 5.93
N PRO A 89 6.56 -10.46 4.90
CA PRO A 89 5.18 -10.08 4.62
C PRO A 89 4.27 -10.53 5.76
N ALA A 90 3.40 -9.63 6.21
CA ALA A 90 2.38 -9.97 7.19
C ALA A 90 1.34 -10.92 6.59
N PRO A 91 0.93 -11.96 7.32
CA PRO A 91 -0.04 -12.92 6.81
C PRO A 91 -1.46 -12.38 6.88
N PRO A 92 -2.29 -12.63 5.83
CA PRO A 92 -3.71 -12.34 5.85
C PRO A 92 -4.51 -13.40 6.64
N ASP A 93 -5.77 -13.11 6.93
CA ASP A 93 -6.69 -14.04 7.62
C ASP A 93 -7.08 -15.25 6.76
N ASN A 94 -7.15 -15.07 5.46
CA ASN A 94 -7.49 -16.12 4.52
C ASN A 94 -6.36 -17.18 4.39
N LEU A 95 -6.63 -18.26 3.67
CA LEU A 95 -5.68 -19.36 3.45
C LEU A 95 -4.54 -19.01 2.48
N CYS A 96 -4.58 -17.84 1.84
CA CYS A 96 -3.51 -17.38 0.97
C CYS A 96 -2.32 -16.88 1.81
N ALA A 97 -1.12 -17.32 1.46
CA ALA A 97 0.09 -16.92 2.18
C ALA A 97 0.61 -15.53 1.78
N CYS A 98 0.02 -14.90 0.77
CA CYS A 98 0.43 -13.63 0.23
C CYS A 98 -0.71 -12.59 0.28
N ASN A 99 -0.38 -11.36 0.58
CA ASN A 99 -1.32 -10.25 0.55
C ASN A 99 -1.12 -9.40 -0.72
N ASP A 100 -1.28 -10.06 -1.85
CA ASP A 100 -1.19 -9.44 -3.17
C ASP A 100 -2.53 -8.81 -3.57
N CYS A 101 -2.49 -7.62 -4.11
CA CYS A 101 -3.68 -7.00 -4.68
C CYS A 101 -4.06 -7.65 -6.01
N PRO A 102 -5.20 -8.36 -6.10
CA PRO A 102 -5.60 -9.04 -7.34
C PRO A 102 -5.90 -8.06 -8.48
N HIS A 103 -6.23 -6.82 -8.17
CA HIS A 103 -6.45 -5.78 -9.16
C HIS A 103 -5.14 -5.29 -9.77
N MET A 104 -4.11 -5.06 -8.96
CA MET A 104 -2.78 -4.67 -9.45
C MET A 104 -2.16 -5.79 -10.30
N LYS A 105 -2.34 -7.05 -9.91
CA LYS A 105 -1.81 -8.21 -10.65
C LYS A 105 -2.47 -8.46 -12.01
N ARG A 106 -3.55 -7.73 -12.33
CA ARG A 106 -4.12 -7.73 -13.71
C ARG A 106 -3.27 -6.97 -14.71
N ASN A 107 -2.39 -6.08 -14.25
CA ASN A 107 -1.43 -5.38 -15.08
C ASN A 107 -0.22 -6.29 -15.29
N THR A 108 -0.06 -6.80 -16.51
CA THR A 108 1.08 -7.63 -16.90
C THR A 108 2.02 -6.86 -17.81
N LEU A 109 3.29 -7.30 -17.90
CA LEU A 109 4.25 -6.71 -18.84
C LEU A 109 3.76 -6.76 -20.29
N GLU A 110 3.11 -7.86 -20.68
CA GLU A 110 2.53 -8.00 -22.03
C GLU A 110 1.43 -6.97 -22.28
N LYS A 111 0.51 -6.77 -21.32
CA LYS A 111 -0.54 -5.74 -21.45
C LYS A 111 0.05 -4.33 -21.50
N LEU A 112 1.05 -4.06 -20.68
CA LEU A 112 1.75 -2.78 -20.70
C LEU A 112 2.44 -2.55 -22.05
N TYR A 113 3.17 -3.55 -22.55
CA TYR A 113 3.82 -3.49 -23.86
C TYR A 113 2.82 -3.25 -24.98
N ASN A 114 1.71 -4.00 -25.00
CA ASN A 114 0.66 -3.85 -26.02
C ASN A 114 -0.03 -2.49 -25.92
N CYS A 115 -0.28 -1.99 -24.71
CA CYS A 115 -0.84 -0.66 -24.51
C CYS A 115 0.08 0.43 -25.08
N MET A 116 1.37 0.33 -24.86
CA MET A 116 2.35 1.29 -25.41
C MET A 116 2.50 1.16 -26.92
N LEU A 117 2.44 -0.05 -27.46
CA LEU A 117 2.62 -0.32 -28.89
C LEU A 117 1.41 0.12 -29.73
N TYR A 118 0.21 -0.15 -29.22
CA TYR A 118 -1.04 0.09 -29.96
C TYR A 118 -1.81 1.31 -29.47
N GLU A 119 -1.35 1.97 -28.39
CA GLU A 119 -2.04 3.09 -27.74
C GLU A 119 -3.51 2.73 -27.35
N LEU A 120 -3.73 1.48 -26.94
CA LEU A 120 -5.04 0.92 -26.58
C LEU A 120 -5.00 0.18 -25.24
N PRO A 121 -6.13 0.14 -24.48
CA PRO A 121 -7.41 0.83 -24.76
C PRO A 121 -7.34 2.32 -24.42
N GLU A 122 -7.96 3.15 -25.24
CA GLU A 122 -8.19 4.56 -24.92
C GLU A 122 -9.35 4.70 -23.93
N ILE A 123 -9.17 5.52 -22.90
CA ILE A 123 -10.22 5.78 -21.91
C ILE A 123 -10.95 7.07 -22.31
N ASN A 124 -12.19 6.93 -22.76
CA ASN A 124 -13.07 8.02 -23.13
C ASN A 124 -14.19 8.19 -22.11
N ILE A 125 -14.29 9.37 -21.51
CA ILE A 125 -15.37 9.73 -20.59
C ILE A 125 -16.16 10.86 -21.22
N ALA A 126 -17.48 10.67 -21.32
CA ALA A 126 -18.36 11.67 -21.94
C ALA A 126 -18.52 12.92 -21.07
N GLU A 127 -18.70 14.06 -21.73
CA GLU A 127 -19.25 15.25 -21.08
C GLU A 127 -20.75 15.02 -20.74
N PRO A 128 -21.30 15.53 -19.60
CA PRO A 128 -20.63 16.44 -18.64
C PRO A 128 -19.86 15.74 -17.48
N THR A 129 -19.73 14.42 -17.52
CA THR A 129 -19.10 13.64 -16.43
C THR A 129 -17.65 14.08 -16.19
N ILE A 130 -16.87 14.24 -17.26
CA ILE A 130 -15.46 14.63 -17.15
C ILE A 130 -15.28 16.02 -16.54
N SER A 131 -16.11 16.99 -16.94
CA SER A 131 -16.04 18.36 -16.41
C SER A 131 -16.50 18.45 -14.95
N GLN A 132 -17.50 17.64 -14.55
CA GLN A 132 -17.93 17.58 -13.15
C GLN A 132 -16.89 16.89 -12.27
N ALA A 133 -16.32 15.78 -12.70
CA ALA A 133 -15.26 15.08 -11.97
C ALA A 133 -14.01 15.95 -11.80
N ARG A 134 -13.64 16.73 -12.81
CA ARG A 134 -12.50 17.67 -12.74
C ARG A 134 -12.64 18.69 -11.60
N LYS A 135 -13.86 19.16 -11.31
CA LYS A 135 -14.07 20.15 -10.24
C LYS A 135 -13.67 19.62 -8.86
N SER A 136 -13.98 18.38 -8.55
CA SER A 136 -13.61 17.77 -7.25
C SER A 136 -12.10 17.55 -7.14
N ILE A 137 -11.46 17.09 -8.22
CA ILE A 137 -10.01 16.90 -8.28
C ILE A 137 -9.30 18.25 -8.14
N GLN A 138 -9.73 19.28 -8.91
CA GLN A 138 -9.13 20.60 -8.83
C GLN A 138 -9.28 21.18 -7.41
N ARG A 139 -10.46 21.04 -6.79
CA ARG A 139 -10.67 21.50 -5.41
C ARG A 139 -9.74 20.80 -4.41
N MET A 140 -9.51 19.51 -4.56
CA MET A 140 -8.55 18.77 -3.74
C MET A 140 -7.14 19.35 -3.90
N LEU A 141 -6.68 19.58 -5.13
CA LEU A 141 -5.36 20.15 -5.41
C LEU A 141 -5.22 21.56 -4.84
N ASP A 142 -6.24 22.41 -4.98
CA ASP A 142 -6.24 23.77 -4.44
C ASP A 142 -6.12 23.78 -2.90
N ILE A 143 -6.84 22.89 -2.23
CA ILE A 143 -6.78 22.74 -0.76
C ILE A 143 -5.40 22.24 -0.33
N SER A 144 -4.85 21.22 -1.02
CA SER A 144 -3.51 20.69 -0.72
C SER A 144 -2.43 21.76 -0.89
N ALA A 145 -2.48 22.50 -2.00
CA ALA A 145 -1.54 23.59 -2.25
C ALA A 145 -1.64 24.69 -1.18
N ALA A 146 -2.85 25.07 -0.77
CA ALA A 146 -3.08 26.05 0.30
C ALA A 146 -2.59 25.56 1.67
N ALA A 147 -2.56 24.24 1.90
CA ALA A 147 -2.04 23.61 3.11
C ALA A 147 -0.53 23.35 3.07
N GLY A 148 0.14 23.62 1.96
CA GLY A 148 1.57 23.37 1.77
C GLY A 148 1.92 21.89 1.59
N LEU A 149 0.99 21.07 1.07
CA LEU A 149 1.13 19.63 0.83
C LEU A 149 1.46 19.33 -0.64
#